data_cf4ca843bb8a6be543ce9ad0daeea545
#
_entry.id   cf4ca843bb8a6be543ce9ad0daeea545
#
_cell.length_a   1.000
_cell.length_b   1.000
_cell.length_c   1.000
_cell.angle_alpha   90.00
_cell.angle_beta   90.00
_cell.angle_gamma   90.00
#
_symmetry.space_group_name_H-M   'P 1'
#
loop_
_entity.id
_entity.type
_entity.pdbx_description
1 polymer ?
#
loop_
_entity_poly.entity_id
_entity_poly.type
_entity_poly.pdbx_seq_one_letter_code
_entity_poly.pdbx_strand_id
1 'polypeptide(L)'
;QEERFSRKKHDPSYPKNAIEFVLKYANLKLSEVDQIVFFEKPFLKFERLLETYVAFAPRGFLSFSKAMPIWIKEKLFQKNLLFNKLKQQDSNYKSDQNIFFSDHHLSHASSAFYPSPFEEAVILTADGVGEWATTTVAIGKGSDLEVKKEIHFPHSLGLLYSAFTYFTGFKVNSGEYKLMGLAPYGSPIYEDKIKKIIDIKEDGTFRLDQNYFNYATG
;
A
#
# COMPACT_ATOMS: atom_id res chain seq x y z
N GLN A 1 5.36 -11.46 8.91
CA GLN A 1 5.89 -10.09 9.14
C GLN A 1 7.26 -10.18 9.80
N GLU A 2 8.23 -9.46 9.26
CA GLU A 2 9.62 -9.46 9.76
C GLU A 2 9.72 -8.92 11.20
N GLU A 3 8.90 -7.95 11.53
CA GLU A 3 8.85 -7.35 12.88
C GLU A 3 8.54 -8.34 14.01
N ARG A 4 7.90 -9.47 13.71
CA ARG A 4 7.68 -10.54 14.70
C ARG A 4 8.98 -11.21 15.13
N PHE A 5 9.95 -11.24 14.23
CA PHE A 5 11.26 -11.84 14.45
C PHE A 5 12.27 -10.79 14.93
N SER A 6 12.36 -9.66 14.26
CA SER A 6 13.29 -8.56 14.59
C SER A 6 12.93 -7.80 15.85
N ARG A 7 11.65 -7.87 16.29
CA ARG A 7 11.08 -7.08 17.39
C ARG A 7 11.14 -5.56 17.20
N LYS A 8 11.35 -5.13 15.94
CA LYS A 8 11.26 -3.72 15.55
C LYS A 8 9.90 -3.47 14.91
N LYS A 9 9.11 -2.59 15.52
CA LYS A 9 7.82 -2.19 14.97
C LYS A 9 8.02 -1.47 13.63
N HIS A 10 7.23 -1.86 12.61
CA HIS A 10 7.35 -1.34 11.23
C HIS A 10 8.75 -1.53 10.63
N ASP A 11 9.36 -2.69 10.85
CA ASP A 11 10.67 -3.00 10.28
C ASP A 11 10.60 -3.02 8.74
N PRO A 12 11.24 -2.07 8.03
CA PRO A 12 11.20 -2.00 6.56
C PRO A 12 12.24 -2.90 5.90
N SER A 13 12.99 -3.66 6.68
CA SER A 13 14.07 -4.49 6.14
C SER A 13 13.53 -5.65 5.30
N TYR A 14 14.42 -6.20 4.46
CA TYR A 14 14.11 -7.43 3.72
C TYR A 14 13.67 -8.53 4.69
N PRO A 15 12.51 -9.20 4.45
CA PRO A 15 11.88 -10.08 5.41
C PRO A 15 12.53 -11.48 5.48
N LYS A 16 13.83 -11.53 5.74
CA LYS A 16 14.64 -12.74 5.73
C LYS A 16 14.09 -13.82 6.68
N ASN A 17 13.83 -13.45 7.93
CA ASN A 17 13.38 -14.40 8.94
C ASN A 17 11.96 -14.90 8.67
N ALA A 18 11.09 -14.00 8.15
CA ALA A 18 9.73 -14.39 7.76
C ALA A 18 9.75 -15.37 6.59
N ILE A 19 10.62 -15.18 5.59
CA ILE A 19 10.82 -16.09 4.46
C ILE A 19 11.35 -17.45 4.97
N GLU A 20 12.39 -17.45 5.79
CA GLU A 20 12.95 -18.69 6.39
C GLU A 20 11.90 -19.47 7.18
N PHE A 21 11.07 -18.76 7.95
CA PHE A 21 9.99 -19.39 8.71
C PHE A 21 8.97 -20.08 7.79
N VAL A 22 8.50 -19.38 6.73
CA VAL A 22 7.51 -19.94 5.80
C VAL A 22 8.08 -21.14 5.03
N LEU A 23 9.31 -21.03 4.53
CA LEU A 23 9.97 -22.13 3.83
C LEU A 23 10.16 -23.35 4.73
N LYS A 24 10.60 -23.13 5.98
CA LYS A 24 10.73 -24.21 6.97
C LYS A 24 9.38 -24.85 7.30
N TYR A 25 8.33 -24.06 7.44
CA TYR A 25 6.97 -24.57 7.69
C TYR A 25 6.45 -25.41 6.53
N ALA A 26 6.72 -24.99 5.29
CA ALA A 26 6.35 -25.73 4.09
C ALA A 26 7.30 -26.90 3.76
N ASN A 27 8.41 -27.04 4.49
CA ASN A 27 9.49 -28.00 4.21
C ASN A 27 10.05 -27.87 2.77
N LEU A 28 10.24 -26.62 2.32
CA LEU A 28 10.76 -26.27 1.00
C LEU A 28 12.06 -25.47 1.12
N LYS A 29 12.89 -25.56 0.08
CA LYS A 29 14.01 -24.62 -0.15
C LYS A 29 13.55 -23.45 -0.99
N LEU A 30 14.22 -22.33 -0.88
CA LEU A 30 13.91 -21.14 -1.69
C LEU A 30 14.06 -21.43 -3.19
N SER A 31 15.03 -22.25 -3.57
CA SER A 31 15.28 -22.71 -4.95
C SER A 31 14.19 -23.63 -5.53
N GLU A 32 13.30 -24.14 -4.68
CA GLU A 32 12.16 -24.99 -5.07
C GLU A 32 10.86 -24.20 -5.22
N VAL A 33 10.91 -22.88 -4.97
CA VAL A 33 9.75 -21.99 -5.10
C VAL A 33 9.57 -21.60 -6.57
N ASP A 34 8.40 -21.90 -7.13
CA ASP A 34 8.08 -21.63 -8.53
C ASP A 34 7.98 -20.15 -8.85
N GLN A 35 7.34 -19.36 -7.98
CA GLN A 35 7.07 -17.94 -8.18
C GLN A 35 7.23 -17.16 -6.88
N ILE A 36 7.82 -15.98 -7.01
CA ILE A 36 7.91 -14.98 -5.95
C ILE A 36 7.20 -13.73 -6.43
N VAL A 37 6.18 -13.30 -5.71
CA VAL A 37 5.37 -12.15 -6.08
C VAL A 37 5.61 -11.02 -5.10
N PHE A 38 6.04 -9.88 -5.62
CA PHE A 38 6.10 -8.63 -4.86
C PHE A 38 4.76 -7.91 -4.95
N PHE A 39 4.29 -7.35 -3.85
CA PHE A 39 2.91 -6.89 -3.66
C PHE A 39 2.56 -5.56 -4.33
N GLU A 40 3.47 -4.92 -5.05
CA GLU A 40 3.24 -3.64 -5.72
C GLU A 40 4.11 -3.49 -6.98
N LYS A 41 3.72 -2.56 -7.88
CA LYS A 41 4.44 -2.23 -9.11
C LYS A 41 5.24 -0.93 -8.95
N PRO A 42 6.55 -0.99 -8.65
CA PRO A 42 7.37 0.19 -8.39
C PRO A 42 7.39 1.21 -9.52
N PHE A 43 7.35 0.75 -10.78
CA PHE A 43 7.35 1.63 -11.95
C PHE A 43 6.09 2.50 -12.03
N LEU A 44 4.91 1.94 -11.77
CA LEU A 44 3.66 2.70 -11.75
C LEU A 44 3.60 3.70 -10.59
N LYS A 45 4.17 3.34 -9.44
CA LYS A 45 4.34 4.31 -8.33
C LYS A 45 5.26 5.46 -8.70
N PHE A 46 6.34 5.16 -9.40
CA PHE A 46 7.27 6.18 -9.89
C PHE A 46 6.62 7.09 -10.93
N GLU A 47 5.87 6.53 -11.88
CA GLU A 47 5.07 7.25 -12.85
C GLU A 47 4.11 8.23 -12.16
N ARG A 48 3.33 7.78 -11.18
CA ARG A 48 2.46 8.66 -10.40
C ARG A 48 3.23 9.82 -9.75
N LEU A 49 4.41 9.56 -9.17
CA LEU A 49 5.24 10.59 -8.56
C LEU A 49 5.64 11.66 -9.57
N LEU A 50 6.06 11.24 -10.77
CA LEU A 50 6.44 12.14 -11.87
C LEU A 50 5.24 12.93 -12.38
N GLU A 51 4.13 12.26 -12.72
CA GLU A 51 2.94 12.90 -13.24
C GLU A 51 2.33 13.88 -12.22
N THR A 52 2.27 13.51 -10.95
CA THR A 52 1.82 14.41 -9.89
C THR A 52 2.70 15.65 -9.83
N TYR A 53 4.03 15.49 -9.86
CA TYR A 53 4.91 16.66 -9.83
C TYR A 53 4.73 17.55 -11.07
N VAL A 54 4.68 16.97 -12.27
CA VAL A 54 4.48 17.72 -13.52
C VAL A 54 3.16 18.48 -13.51
N ALA A 55 2.10 17.86 -13.00
CA ALA A 55 0.77 18.49 -12.92
C ALA A 55 0.71 19.71 -12.00
N PHE A 56 1.53 19.75 -10.95
CA PHE A 56 1.52 20.80 -9.93
C PHE A 56 2.77 21.70 -9.93
N ALA A 57 3.73 21.47 -10.83
CA ALA A 57 4.98 22.23 -10.87
C ALA A 57 4.72 23.76 -10.97
N PRO A 58 5.55 24.59 -10.32
CA PRO A 58 6.72 24.26 -9.51
C PRO A 58 6.39 23.88 -8.03
N ARG A 59 5.10 23.80 -7.67
CA ARG A 59 4.71 23.40 -6.31
C ARG A 59 5.21 21.96 -6.03
N GLY A 60 5.63 21.70 -4.80
CA GLY A 60 6.13 20.38 -4.40
C GLY A 60 7.55 20.06 -4.83
N PHE A 61 8.32 21.03 -5.40
CA PHE A 61 9.69 20.79 -5.85
C PHE A 61 10.61 20.23 -4.75
N LEU A 62 10.49 20.74 -3.53
CA LEU A 62 11.33 20.27 -2.42
C LEU A 62 11.04 18.83 -2.03
N SER A 63 9.77 18.44 -1.99
CA SER A 63 9.36 17.06 -1.70
C SER A 63 9.80 16.12 -2.83
N PHE A 64 9.57 16.53 -4.08
CA PHE A 64 9.98 15.79 -5.25
C PHE A 64 11.49 15.60 -5.33
N SER A 65 12.28 16.65 -5.15
CA SER A 65 13.75 16.58 -5.21
C SER A 65 14.35 15.70 -4.13
N LYS A 66 13.73 15.61 -2.95
CA LYS A 66 14.14 14.68 -1.88
C LYS A 66 13.75 13.23 -2.18
N ALA A 67 12.58 13.02 -2.79
CA ALA A 67 12.10 11.68 -3.10
C ALA A 67 12.85 11.04 -4.29
N MET A 68 13.18 11.82 -5.33
CA MET A 68 13.74 11.31 -6.59
C MET A 68 15.01 10.47 -6.43
N PRO A 69 16.06 10.88 -5.65
CA PRO A 69 17.26 10.06 -5.50
C PRO A 69 16.96 8.68 -4.88
N ILE A 70 16.03 8.62 -3.93
CA ILE A 70 15.63 7.36 -3.27
C ILE A 70 14.91 6.46 -4.27
N TRP A 71 13.98 7.02 -5.05
CA TRP A 71 13.21 6.26 -6.05
C TRP A 71 14.09 5.71 -7.16
N ILE A 72 14.98 6.54 -7.71
CA ILE A 72 15.90 6.11 -8.76
C ILE A 72 16.86 5.02 -8.24
N LYS A 73 17.41 5.20 -7.05
CA LYS A 73 18.43 4.28 -6.51
C LYS A 73 17.87 2.96 -6.00
N GLU A 74 16.70 2.99 -5.37
CA GLU A 74 16.18 1.83 -4.63
C GLU A 74 14.96 1.20 -5.30
N LYS A 75 14.03 2.01 -5.79
CA LYS A 75 12.72 1.52 -6.24
C LYS A 75 12.69 1.07 -7.70
N LEU A 76 13.35 1.79 -8.60
CA LEU A 76 13.41 1.39 -10.02
C LEU A 76 14.16 0.06 -10.23
N PHE A 77 15.14 -0.25 -9.36
CA PHE A 77 15.91 -1.49 -9.43
C PHE A 77 15.41 -2.57 -8.44
N GLN A 78 14.16 -2.47 -8.00
CA GLN A 78 13.58 -3.36 -6.99
C GLN A 78 13.74 -4.85 -7.33
N LYS A 79 13.56 -5.23 -8.60
CA LYS A 79 13.73 -6.63 -9.04
C LYS A 79 15.16 -7.13 -8.78
N ASN A 80 16.16 -6.35 -9.15
CA ASN A 80 17.57 -6.69 -8.93
C ASN A 80 17.92 -6.73 -7.43
N LEU A 81 17.36 -5.80 -6.65
CA LEU A 81 17.55 -5.80 -5.19
C LEU A 81 16.96 -7.05 -4.55
N LEU A 82 15.74 -7.42 -4.94
CA LEU A 82 15.09 -8.64 -4.46
C LEU A 82 15.89 -9.88 -4.86
N PHE A 83 16.28 -9.99 -6.12
CA PHE A 83 17.09 -11.11 -6.61
C PHE A 83 18.38 -11.27 -5.82
N ASN A 84 19.12 -10.17 -5.61
CA ASN A 84 20.37 -10.22 -4.86
C ASN A 84 20.16 -10.64 -3.39
N LYS A 85 19.06 -10.21 -2.76
CA LYS A 85 18.72 -10.61 -1.39
C LYS A 85 18.33 -12.10 -1.30
N LEU A 86 17.52 -12.57 -2.24
CA LEU A 86 17.13 -13.97 -2.34
C LEU A 86 18.34 -14.86 -2.58
N LYS A 87 19.23 -14.47 -3.49
CA LYS A 87 20.48 -15.18 -3.77
C LYS A 87 21.46 -15.22 -2.58
N GLN A 88 21.48 -14.15 -1.76
CA GLN A 88 22.25 -14.14 -0.50
C GLN A 88 21.64 -15.11 0.53
N GLN A 89 20.33 -15.33 0.49
CA GLN A 89 19.64 -16.24 1.40
C GLN A 89 19.78 -17.70 0.98
N ASP A 90 19.72 -17.99 -0.33
CA ASP A 90 19.96 -19.30 -0.92
C ASP A 90 20.80 -19.17 -2.20
N SER A 91 22.05 -19.62 -2.16
CA SER A 91 22.98 -19.58 -3.29
C SER A 91 22.52 -20.40 -4.52
N ASN A 92 21.59 -21.34 -4.32
CA ASN A 92 20.98 -22.14 -5.38
C ASN A 92 19.86 -21.41 -6.11
N TYR A 93 19.37 -20.29 -5.57
CA TYR A 93 18.42 -19.42 -6.27
C TYR A 93 19.14 -18.68 -7.41
N LYS A 94 18.88 -19.06 -8.66
CA LYS A 94 19.70 -18.66 -9.81
C LYS A 94 19.00 -17.75 -10.82
N SER A 95 17.65 -17.64 -10.77
CA SER A 95 16.90 -16.92 -11.78
C SER A 95 16.03 -15.82 -11.17
N ASP A 96 16.05 -14.63 -11.78
CA ASP A 96 15.13 -13.54 -11.48
C ASP A 96 13.84 -13.61 -12.30
N GLN A 97 13.75 -14.58 -13.23
CA GLN A 97 12.57 -14.75 -14.11
C GLN A 97 11.31 -15.10 -13.32
N ASN A 98 11.48 -15.71 -12.15
CA ASN A 98 10.39 -16.10 -11.26
C ASN A 98 9.94 -14.98 -10.30
N ILE A 99 10.50 -13.77 -10.42
CA ILE A 99 10.09 -12.62 -9.62
C ILE A 99 9.08 -11.79 -10.42
N PHE A 100 7.86 -11.73 -9.90
CA PHE A 100 6.74 -11.00 -10.46
C PHE A 100 6.31 -9.85 -9.55
N PHE A 101 5.51 -8.92 -10.11
CA PHE A 101 4.95 -7.77 -9.40
C PHE A 101 3.45 -7.75 -9.60
N SER A 102 2.70 -7.72 -8.50
CA SER A 102 1.24 -7.59 -8.51
C SER A 102 0.84 -6.13 -8.33
N ASP A 103 -0.37 -5.77 -8.74
CA ASP A 103 -0.96 -4.49 -8.37
C ASP A 103 -1.21 -4.44 -6.86
N HIS A 104 -0.99 -3.28 -6.23
CA HIS A 104 -1.09 -3.11 -4.79
C HIS A 104 -2.49 -3.46 -4.25
N HIS A 105 -3.53 -2.89 -4.85
CA HIS A 105 -4.90 -3.17 -4.44
C HIS A 105 -5.38 -4.58 -4.79
N LEU A 106 -4.86 -5.17 -5.88
CA LEU A 106 -5.08 -6.58 -6.18
C LEU A 106 -4.45 -7.48 -5.11
N SER A 107 -3.27 -7.12 -4.61
CA SER A 107 -2.60 -7.84 -3.52
C SER A 107 -3.42 -7.76 -2.22
N HIS A 108 -3.99 -6.59 -1.89
CA HIS A 108 -4.91 -6.45 -0.77
C HIS A 108 -6.16 -7.32 -0.94
N ALA A 109 -6.81 -7.25 -2.09
CA ALA A 109 -8.02 -8.03 -2.38
C ALA A 109 -7.73 -9.54 -2.31
N SER A 110 -6.62 -9.99 -2.88
CA SER A 110 -6.17 -11.39 -2.83
C SER A 110 -5.95 -11.87 -1.39
N SER A 111 -5.30 -11.04 -0.56
CA SER A 111 -5.01 -11.38 0.84
C SER A 111 -6.27 -11.50 1.70
N ALA A 112 -7.37 -10.86 1.29
CA ALA A 112 -8.66 -10.96 1.97
C ALA A 112 -9.49 -12.13 1.43
N PHE A 113 -9.56 -12.30 0.10
CA PHE A 113 -10.47 -13.24 -0.54
C PHE A 113 -10.00 -14.70 -0.43
N TYR A 114 -8.78 -15.01 -0.86
CA TYR A 114 -8.33 -16.41 -0.94
C TYR A 114 -8.27 -17.17 0.40
N PRO A 115 -7.93 -16.57 1.54
CA PRO A 115 -8.02 -17.26 2.82
C PRO A 115 -9.43 -17.20 3.44
N SER A 116 -10.39 -16.53 2.81
CA SER A 116 -11.78 -16.45 3.30
C SER A 116 -12.53 -17.74 3.03
N PRO A 117 -13.65 -18.02 3.74
CA PRO A 117 -14.50 -19.16 3.48
C PRO A 117 -15.47 -18.98 2.31
N PHE A 118 -15.41 -17.87 1.58
CA PHE A 118 -16.39 -17.53 0.55
C PHE A 118 -15.93 -18.00 -0.83
N GLU A 119 -16.77 -18.71 -1.55
CA GLU A 119 -16.56 -19.08 -2.97
C GLU A 119 -16.78 -17.89 -3.91
N GLU A 120 -17.64 -16.95 -3.53
CA GLU A 120 -17.90 -15.71 -4.26
C GLU A 120 -18.10 -14.57 -3.26
N ALA A 121 -17.42 -13.43 -3.50
CA ALA A 121 -17.50 -12.26 -2.64
C ALA A 121 -17.21 -10.96 -3.37
N VAL A 122 -17.78 -9.87 -2.87
CA VAL A 122 -17.35 -8.51 -3.16
C VAL A 122 -16.25 -8.14 -2.15
N ILE A 123 -15.14 -7.64 -2.65
CA ILE A 123 -14.00 -7.23 -1.84
C ILE A 123 -13.83 -5.72 -1.96
N LEU A 124 -13.87 -5.03 -0.83
CA LEU A 124 -13.58 -3.62 -0.72
C LEU A 124 -12.15 -3.46 -0.16
N THR A 125 -11.31 -2.70 -0.85
CA THR A 125 -10.01 -2.29 -0.33
C THR A 125 -9.97 -0.78 -0.19
N ALA A 126 -9.41 -0.28 0.90
CA ALA A 126 -9.21 1.14 1.15
C ALA A 126 -7.84 1.35 1.78
N ASP A 127 -7.03 2.23 1.19
CA ASP A 127 -5.64 2.45 1.57
C ASP A 127 -5.29 3.95 1.50
N GLY A 128 -4.08 4.30 1.89
CA GLY A 128 -3.52 5.62 1.64
C GLY A 128 -3.39 5.86 0.14
N VAL A 129 -2.54 5.11 -0.51
CA VAL A 129 -2.40 5.07 -1.96
C VAL A 129 -1.52 3.89 -2.41
N GLY A 130 -2.01 3.10 -3.33
CA GLY A 130 -1.27 2.08 -4.06
C GLY A 130 -0.41 2.67 -5.18
N GLU A 131 -0.52 2.15 -6.37
CA GLU A 131 0.06 2.82 -7.56
C GLU A 131 -0.67 4.13 -7.84
N TRP A 132 -1.93 4.06 -8.23
CA TRP A 132 -2.86 5.17 -8.38
C TRP A 132 -4.11 5.01 -7.52
N ALA A 133 -4.61 3.79 -7.42
CA ALA A 133 -5.81 3.48 -6.67
C ALA A 133 -5.63 3.72 -5.16
N THR A 134 -6.68 4.24 -4.55
CA THR A 134 -6.80 4.48 -3.10
C THR A 134 -7.92 3.67 -2.49
N THR A 135 -8.91 3.31 -3.31
CA THR A 135 -10.04 2.47 -2.94
C THR A 135 -10.43 1.64 -4.15
N THR A 136 -10.65 0.35 -3.98
CA THR A 136 -11.15 -0.51 -5.06
C THR A 136 -12.29 -1.40 -4.61
N VAL A 137 -13.15 -1.73 -5.56
CA VAL A 137 -14.15 -2.78 -5.43
C VAL A 137 -13.78 -3.89 -6.39
N ALA A 138 -13.56 -5.08 -5.87
CA ALA A 138 -13.26 -6.28 -6.65
C ALA A 138 -14.35 -7.34 -6.44
N ILE A 139 -14.46 -8.26 -7.40
CA ILE A 139 -15.27 -9.46 -7.30
C ILE A 139 -14.34 -10.65 -7.35
N GLY A 140 -14.42 -11.50 -6.34
CA GLY A 140 -13.76 -12.80 -6.29
C GLY A 140 -14.76 -13.92 -6.54
N LYS A 141 -14.37 -14.92 -7.36
CA LYS A 141 -15.16 -16.11 -7.63
C LYS A 141 -14.27 -17.31 -7.91
N GLY A 142 -14.26 -18.29 -7.03
CA GLY A 142 -13.33 -19.43 -7.10
C GLY A 142 -11.87 -18.97 -7.09
N SER A 143 -11.15 -19.19 -8.18
CA SER A 143 -9.77 -18.71 -8.36
C SER A 143 -9.66 -17.34 -9.02
N ASP A 144 -10.74 -16.81 -9.54
CA ASP A 144 -10.73 -15.55 -10.30
C ASP A 144 -10.97 -14.36 -9.37
N LEU A 145 -10.22 -13.28 -9.60
CA LEU A 145 -10.34 -12.03 -8.86
C LEU A 145 -10.19 -10.86 -9.83
N GLU A 146 -11.23 -10.04 -9.92
CA GLU A 146 -11.29 -8.94 -10.86
C GLU A 146 -11.66 -7.63 -10.17
N VAL A 147 -10.82 -6.59 -10.35
CA VAL A 147 -11.12 -5.23 -9.89
C VAL A 147 -12.14 -4.61 -10.85
N LYS A 148 -13.28 -4.16 -10.32
CA LYS A 148 -14.40 -3.62 -11.10
C LYS A 148 -14.48 -2.10 -11.06
N LYS A 149 -14.11 -1.48 -9.93
CA LYS A 149 -14.16 -0.02 -9.75
C LYS A 149 -12.99 0.44 -8.91
N GLU A 150 -12.52 1.66 -9.20
CA GLU A 150 -11.41 2.29 -8.48
C GLU A 150 -11.68 3.77 -8.22
N ILE A 151 -11.19 4.26 -7.09
CA ILE A 151 -11.01 5.69 -6.82
C ILE A 151 -9.50 5.92 -6.75
N HIS A 152 -9.05 6.98 -7.42
CA HIS A 152 -7.63 7.29 -7.55
C HIS A 152 -7.19 8.45 -6.65
N PHE A 153 -5.90 8.49 -6.40
CA PHE A 153 -5.22 9.63 -5.81
C PHE A 153 -5.57 10.93 -6.59
N PRO A 154 -5.82 12.07 -5.90
CA PRO A 154 -5.59 12.32 -4.48
C PRO A 154 -6.78 12.03 -3.55
N HIS A 155 -7.88 11.45 -4.04
CA HIS A 155 -9.07 11.15 -3.25
C HIS A 155 -8.87 9.83 -2.51
N SER A 156 -8.64 9.91 -1.19
CA SER A 156 -8.28 8.76 -0.37
C SER A 156 -8.83 8.87 1.05
N LEU A 157 -9.55 7.84 1.50
CA LEU A 157 -9.99 7.73 2.90
C LEU A 157 -8.79 7.47 3.84
N GLY A 158 -7.81 6.70 3.39
CA GLY A 158 -6.61 6.44 4.18
C GLY A 158 -5.79 7.71 4.41
N LEU A 159 -5.59 8.54 3.37
CA LEU A 159 -4.93 9.85 3.53
C LEU A 159 -5.74 10.83 4.38
N LEU A 160 -7.08 10.82 4.24
CA LEU A 160 -7.96 11.61 5.11
C LEU A 160 -7.76 11.21 6.58
N TYR A 161 -7.77 9.91 6.87
CA TYR A 161 -7.54 9.39 8.21
C TYR A 161 -6.15 9.76 8.74
N SER A 162 -5.12 9.67 7.91
CA SER A 162 -3.75 10.07 8.24
C SER A 162 -3.63 11.58 8.50
N ALA A 163 -4.36 12.42 7.76
CA ALA A 163 -4.39 13.85 8.02
C ALA A 163 -4.98 14.16 9.41
N PHE A 164 -6.07 13.51 9.81
CA PHE A 164 -6.62 13.65 11.16
C PHE A 164 -5.71 13.04 12.23
N THR A 165 -5.04 11.95 11.94
CA THR A 165 -4.03 11.36 12.82
C THR A 165 -2.93 12.37 13.12
N TYR A 166 -2.40 13.03 12.09
CA TYR A 166 -1.40 14.09 12.24
C TYR A 166 -1.94 15.29 13.00
N PHE A 167 -3.14 15.78 12.64
CA PHE A 167 -3.78 16.94 13.26
C PHE A 167 -4.00 16.73 14.77
N THR A 168 -4.32 15.53 15.19
CA THR A 168 -4.51 15.18 16.62
C THR A 168 -3.20 14.89 17.37
N GLY A 169 -2.04 15.10 16.72
CA GLY A 169 -0.71 14.98 17.35
C GLY A 169 -0.14 13.56 17.37
N PHE A 170 -0.76 12.62 16.69
CA PHE A 170 -0.21 11.28 16.54
C PHE A 170 0.70 11.15 15.32
N LYS A 171 1.65 10.22 15.38
CA LYS A 171 2.55 9.93 14.26
C LYS A 171 1.82 9.14 13.18
N VAL A 172 1.79 9.66 11.96
CA VAL A 172 1.25 8.98 10.77
C VAL A 172 1.97 7.65 10.52
N ASN A 173 1.25 6.69 9.97
CA ASN A 173 1.66 5.28 9.74
C ASN A 173 1.92 4.46 11.02
N SER A 174 1.69 5.05 12.18
CA SER A 174 1.85 4.32 13.44
C SER A 174 0.92 4.81 14.55
N GLY A 175 0.10 5.81 14.28
CA GLY A 175 -0.79 6.43 15.24
C GLY A 175 -2.28 6.30 14.91
N GLU A 176 -2.61 5.83 13.71
CA GLU A 176 -3.98 5.66 13.24
C GLU A 176 -4.79 4.77 14.20
N TYR A 177 -4.21 3.65 14.64
CA TYR A 177 -4.87 2.76 15.61
C TYR A 177 -5.03 3.40 17.01
N LYS A 178 -4.16 4.36 17.37
CA LYS A 178 -4.29 5.10 18.64
C LYS A 178 -5.44 6.09 18.57
N LEU A 179 -5.58 6.79 17.44
CA LEU A 179 -6.72 7.66 17.17
C LEU A 179 -8.02 6.86 17.18
N MET A 180 -8.03 5.69 16.51
CA MET A 180 -9.17 4.77 16.54
C MET A 180 -9.52 4.33 17.97
N GLY A 181 -8.52 3.98 18.79
CA GLY A 181 -8.72 3.58 20.18
C GLY A 181 -9.19 4.73 21.09
N LEU A 182 -8.88 5.98 20.73
CA LEU A 182 -9.33 7.17 21.46
C LEU A 182 -10.76 7.58 21.11
N ALA A 183 -11.20 7.33 19.88
CA ALA A 183 -12.49 7.76 19.34
C ALA A 183 -13.70 7.39 20.22
N PRO A 184 -13.81 6.17 20.82
CA PRO A 184 -14.94 5.81 21.68
C PRO A 184 -15.11 6.64 22.95
N TYR A 185 -14.07 7.36 23.36
CA TYR A 185 -14.12 8.24 24.55
C TYR A 185 -14.62 9.65 24.23
N GLY A 186 -14.87 9.94 22.95
CA GLY A 186 -15.37 11.22 22.47
C GLY A 186 -16.82 11.18 22.01
N SER A 187 -17.29 12.31 21.50
CA SER A 187 -18.59 12.44 20.85
C SER A 187 -18.40 13.01 19.44
N PRO A 188 -19.20 12.63 18.42
CA PRO A 188 -19.01 12.98 17.03
C PRO A 188 -19.45 14.42 16.71
N ILE A 189 -19.00 15.41 17.48
CA ILE A 189 -19.44 16.82 17.40
C ILE A 189 -18.92 17.54 16.13
N TYR A 190 -18.00 16.95 15.37
CA TYR A 190 -17.41 17.53 14.17
C TYR A 190 -17.87 16.85 12.87
N GLU A 191 -18.84 15.94 12.93
CA GLU A 191 -19.30 15.18 11.75
C GLU A 191 -19.71 16.11 10.60
N ASP A 192 -20.51 17.14 10.86
CA ASP A 192 -20.95 18.09 9.82
C ASP A 192 -19.81 18.93 9.22
N LYS A 193 -18.72 19.15 9.98
CA LYS A 193 -17.52 19.80 9.47
C LYS A 193 -16.71 18.87 8.57
N ILE A 194 -16.62 17.59 8.94
CA ILE A 194 -15.93 16.59 8.15
C ILE A 194 -16.68 16.33 6.85
N LYS A 195 -18.00 16.28 6.86
CA LYS A 195 -18.84 16.16 5.65
C LYS A 195 -18.64 17.30 4.65
N LYS A 196 -18.15 18.47 5.07
CA LYS A 196 -17.83 19.58 4.14
C LYS A 196 -16.54 19.39 3.37
N ILE A 197 -15.63 18.54 3.84
CA ILE A 197 -14.34 18.28 3.20
C ILE A 197 -14.31 16.96 2.41
N ILE A 198 -15.41 16.20 2.48
CA ILE A 198 -15.61 14.98 1.70
C ILE A 198 -16.99 15.03 1.03
N ASP A 199 -17.02 14.95 -0.27
CA ASP A 199 -18.22 14.87 -1.08
C ASP A 199 -18.51 13.41 -1.42
N ILE A 200 -19.55 12.84 -0.81
CA ILE A 200 -19.98 11.45 -1.00
C ILE A 200 -21.14 11.42 -1.98
N LYS A 201 -21.01 10.65 -3.05
CA LYS A 201 -22.00 10.50 -4.09
C LYS A 201 -22.97 9.32 -3.80
N GLU A 202 -24.14 9.35 -4.43
CA GLU A 202 -25.15 8.29 -4.28
C GLU A 202 -24.66 6.92 -4.75
N ASP A 203 -23.75 6.87 -5.72
CA ASP A 203 -23.14 5.65 -6.24
C ASP A 203 -22.02 5.07 -5.34
N GLY A 204 -21.79 5.69 -4.18
CA GLY A 204 -20.77 5.30 -3.21
C GLY A 204 -19.38 5.84 -3.52
N THR A 205 -19.18 6.58 -4.63
CA THR A 205 -17.92 7.28 -4.86
C THR A 205 -17.79 8.51 -3.98
N PHE A 206 -16.56 8.98 -3.78
CA PHE A 206 -16.32 10.17 -2.98
C PHE A 206 -15.18 11.01 -3.56
N ARG A 207 -15.18 12.28 -3.19
CA ARG A 207 -14.09 13.22 -3.49
C ARG A 207 -13.74 14.03 -2.26
N LEU A 208 -12.44 14.21 -2.02
CA LEU A 208 -11.93 15.14 -1.01
C LEU A 208 -11.78 16.54 -1.59
N ASP A 209 -12.13 17.55 -0.82
CA ASP A 209 -11.88 18.94 -1.20
C ASP A 209 -10.40 19.27 -1.03
N GLN A 210 -9.68 19.33 -2.16
CA GLN A 210 -8.22 19.53 -2.19
C GLN A 210 -7.78 20.94 -1.73
N ASN A 211 -8.72 21.86 -1.43
CA ASN A 211 -8.38 23.13 -0.79
C ASN A 211 -7.92 22.96 0.68
N TYR A 212 -8.30 21.86 1.31
CA TYR A 212 -7.90 21.53 2.68
C TYR A 212 -6.67 20.63 2.76
N PHE A 213 -6.22 20.04 1.63
CA PHE A 213 -5.15 19.04 1.61
C PHE A 213 -4.07 19.40 0.59
N ASN A 214 -2.82 19.07 0.89
CA ASN A 214 -1.69 19.29 -0.02
C ASN A 214 -0.99 17.98 -0.40
N TYR A 215 -1.72 16.88 -0.46
CA TYR A 215 -1.15 15.54 -0.74
C TYR A 215 -0.30 15.47 -2.00
N ALA A 216 -0.61 16.30 -3.00
CA ALA A 216 0.11 16.32 -4.28
C ALA A 216 1.40 17.14 -4.23
N THR A 217 1.58 18.03 -3.26
CA THR A 217 2.65 19.04 -3.27
C THR A 217 3.44 19.15 -1.96
N GLY A 218 2.95 18.56 -0.85
CA GLY A 218 3.47 18.84 0.50
C GLY A 218 4.17 17.72 1.22
#